data_9ffef096d54e4b95b06682531e1a17eb
#
_entry.id   9ffef096d54e4b95b06682531e1a17eb
#
_cell.length_a   1.000
_cell.length_b   1.000
_cell.length_c   1.000
_cell.angle_alpha   90.00
_cell.angle_beta   90.00
_cell.angle_gamma   90.00
#
_symmetry.space_group_name_H-M   'P 1'
#
loop_
_entity.id
_entity.type
_entity.pdbx_description
1 polymer ?
#
loop_
_entity_poly.entity_id
_entity_poly.type
_entity_poly.pdbx_seq_one_letter_code
_entity_poly.pdbx_strand_id
1 'polypeptide(L)'
;MTKPPRTETPSLTELRREIDRIDEAMHGLLMERGEIIDRLIATKKTQESGSAFRPAREADMTRRLVDRHKGILPLDTVESIWRVIISTFTYVQAPFSLHADLSAGDAAIRDSARFHFGFTVPFVPHMGAANVVAAVSDSKGDRGLVPAFAVAGAGTWWNA
;
A
#
# COMPACT_ATOMS: atom_id res chain seq x y z
N MET A 1 18.32 -14.32 53.89
CA MET A 1 18.68 -14.18 52.43
C MET A 1 17.52 -14.69 51.63
N THR A 2 16.66 -13.81 51.14
CA THR A 2 15.48 -14.13 50.32
C THR A 2 15.96 -14.31 48.88
N LYS A 3 15.71 -15.50 48.32
CA LYS A 3 16.01 -15.86 46.93
C LYS A 3 15.21 -14.92 46.00
N PRO A 4 15.82 -14.28 44.99
CA PRO A 4 15.08 -13.43 44.05
C PRO A 4 14.02 -14.27 43.33
N PRO A 5 12.84 -13.68 42.99
CA PRO A 5 11.80 -14.40 42.29
C PRO A 5 12.34 -14.88 40.92
N ARG A 6 12.22 -16.18 40.64
CA ARG A 6 12.44 -16.73 39.31
C ARG A 6 11.41 -16.10 38.38
N THR A 7 11.83 -15.31 37.45
CA THR A 7 11.04 -14.98 36.27
C THR A 7 10.81 -16.26 35.49
N GLU A 8 9.63 -16.87 35.67
CA GLU A 8 9.24 -18.06 34.92
C GLU A 8 9.23 -17.71 33.44
N THR A 9 9.95 -18.49 32.65
CA THR A 9 9.92 -18.32 31.18
C THR A 9 8.51 -18.68 30.70
N PRO A 10 7.82 -17.82 29.93
CA PRO A 10 6.46 -18.08 29.50
C PRO A 10 6.39 -19.37 28.66
N SER A 11 5.34 -20.14 28.83
CA SER A 11 5.11 -21.36 28.06
C SER A 11 4.77 -21.04 26.62
N LEU A 12 5.01 -21.98 25.69
CA LEU A 12 4.61 -21.82 24.27
C LEU A 12 3.12 -21.53 24.11
N THR A 13 2.29 -22.08 24.96
CA THR A 13 0.84 -21.85 24.94
C THR A 13 0.49 -20.41 25.33
N GLU A 14 1.17 -19.87 26.34
CA GLU A 14 0.99 -18.47 26.74
C GLU A 14 1.45 -17.51 25.65
N LEU A 15 2.60 -17.77 25.03
CA LEU A 15 3.10 -16.95 23.92
C LEU A 15 2.15 -16.98 22.70
N ARG A 16 1.57 -18.14 22.37
CA ARG A 16 0.58 -18.24 21.29
C ARG A 16 -0.68 -17.44 21.59
N ARG A 17 -1.21 -17.53 22.81
CA ARG A 17 -2.37 -16.71 23.22
C ARG A 17 -2.09 -15.20 23.15
N GLU A 18 -0.85 -14.80 23.45
CA GLU A 18 -0.47 -13.39 23.33
C GLU A 18 -0.40 -12.95 21.85
N ILE A 19 0.05 -13.82 20.94
CA ILE A 19 0.00 -13.58 19.49
C ILE A 19 -1.45 -13.44 19.03
N ASP A 20 -2.32 -14.38 19.38
CA ASP A 20 -3.75 -14.36 19.04
C ASP A 20 -4.43 -13.05 19.49
N ARG A 21 -4.15 -12.61 20.72
CA ARG A 21 -4.64 -11.34 21.27
C ARG A 21 -4.15 -10.13 20.45
N ILE A 22 -2.88 -10.16 20.01
CA ILE A 22 -2.32 -9.08 19.17
C ILE A 22 -2.99 -9.07 17.81
N ASP A 23 -3.21 -10.23 17.20
CA ASP A 23 -3.86 -10.35 15.88
C ASP A 23 -5.31 -9.85 15.93
N GLU A 24 -6.07 -10.19 16.97
CA GLU A 24 -7.41 -9.65 17.22
C GLU A 24 -7.40 -8.12 17.36
N ALA A 25 -6.45 -7.57 18.09
CA ALA A 25 -6.32 -6.13 18.27
C ALA A 25 -5.95 -5.42 16.94
N MET A 26 -5.04 -5.99 16.15
CA MET A 26 -4.69 -5.47 14.83
C MET A 26 -5.90 -5.47 13.89
N HIS A 27 -6.67 -6.55 13.85
CA HIS A 27 -7.89 -6.63 13.04
C HIS A 27 -8.92 -5.59 13.50
N GLY A 28 -9.13 -5.44 14.81
CA GLY A 28 -10.01 -4.42 15.38
C GLY A 28 -9.63 -3.00 14.95
N LEU A 29 -8.34 -2.66 15.01
CA LEU A 29 -7.83 -1.36 14.55
C LEU A 29 -8.00 -1.13 13.05
N LEU A 30 -7.91 -2.18 12.22
CA LEU A 30 -8.20 -2.07 10.79
C LEU A 30 -9.69 -1.83 10.52
N MET A 31 -10.58 -2.46 11.29
CA MET A 31 -12.03 -2.20 11.21
C MET A 31 -12.35 -0.76 11.63
N GLU A 32 -11.82 -0.29 12.75
CA GLU A 32 -11.96 1.11 13.22
C GLU A 32 -11.47 2.10 12.14
N ARG A 33 -10.34 1.81 11.50
CA ARG A 33 -9.85 2.61 10.40
C ARG A 33 -10.83 2.63 9.22
N GLY A 34 -11.48 1.51 8.91
CA GLY A 34 -12.54 1.40 7.91
C GLY A 34 -13.71 2.34 8.20
N GLU A 35 -14.19 2.36 9.44
CA GLU A 35 -15.27 3.25 9.87
C GLU A 35 -14.90 4.74 9.73
N ILE A 36 -13.65 5.11 10.00
CA ILE A 36 -13.15 6.47 9.77
C ILE A 36 -13.17 6.80 8.26
N ILE A 37 -12.79 5.85 7.42
CA ILE A 37 -12.82 6.04 5.95
C ILE A 37 -14.26 6.20 5.45
N ASP A 38 -15.21 5.43 5.95
CA ASP A 38 -16.64 5.56 5.60
C ASP A 38 -17.18 6.96 5.96
N ARG A 39 -16.84 7.45 7.15
CA ARG A 39 -17.17 8.83 7.56
C ARG A 39 -16.50 9.88 6.67
N LEU A 40 -15.26 9.64 6.26
CA LEU A 40 -14.54 10.52 5.34
C LEU A 40 -15.23 10.57 3.96
N ILE A 41 -15.67 9.41 3.43
CA ILE A 41 -16.40 9.32 2.16
C ILE A 41 -17.71 10.11 2.26
N ALA A 42 -18.48 9.91 3.34
CA ALA A 42 -19.72 10.63 3.57
C ALA A 42 -19.51 12.15 3.62
N THR A 43 -18.46 12.61 4.33
CA THR A 43 -18.13 14.03 4.42
C THR A 43 -17.71 14.60 3.05
N LYS A 44 -16.95 13.84 2.24
CA LYS A 44 -16.52 14.27 0.91
C LYS A 44 -17.68 14.37 -0.09
N LYS A 45 -18.71 13.55 0.01
CA LYS A 45 -19.91 13.65 -0.82
C LYS A 45 -20.67 14.96 -0.64
N THR A 46 -20.52 15.60 0.49
CA THR A 46 -21.12 16.91 0.81
C THR A 46 -20.21 18.10 0.48
N GLN A 47 -18.94 17.85 0.19
CA GLN A 47 -17.94 18.85 -0.17
C GLN A 47 -17.31 18.41 -1.51
N GLU A 48 -17.32 19.22 -2.53
CA GLU A 48 -16.60 18.94 -3.79
C GLU A 48 -15.13 18.65 -3.48
N SER A 49 -14.74 17.37 -3.49
CA SER A 49 -13.41 16.97 -3.10
C SER A 49 -12.66 16.31 -4.22
N GLY A 50 -11.38 16.69 -4.37
CA GLY A 50 -10.46 16.11 -5.34
C GLY A 50 -10.08 14.64 -5.03
N SER A 51 -9.08 14.14 -5.76
CA SER A 51 -8.57 12.76 -5.66
C SER A 51 -8.36 12.28 -4.23
N ALA A 52 -8.66 11.01 -3.95
CA ALA A 52 -8.32 10.34 -2.69
C ALA A 52 -6.80 10.12 -2.52
N PHE A 53 -6.03 10.24 -3.59
CA PHE A 53 -4.58 10.09 -3.61
C PHE A 53 -3.88 11.30 -2.98
N ARG A 54 -3.06 11.05 -1.96
CA ARG A 54 -2.34 12.06 -1.17
C ARG A 54 -0.86 11.67 -1.03
N PRO A 55 -0.03 11.77 -2.07
CA PRO A 55 1.35 11.26 -2.06
C PRO A 55 2.22 11.90 -0.97
N ALA A 56 2.07 13.18 -0.70
CA ALA A 56 2.81 13.85 0.38
C ALA A 56 2.46 13.29 1.75
N ARG A 57 1.17 13.00 2.02
CA ARG A 57 0.73 12.37 3.27
C ARG A 57 1.22 10.94 3.39
N GLU A 58 1.23 10.18 2.29
CA GLU A 58 1.76 8.80 2.28
C GLU A 58 3.24 8.80 2.58
N ALA A 59 4.02 9.68 1.94
CA ALA A 59 5.45 9.83 2.19
C ALA A 59 5.76 10.21 3.65
N ASP A 60 5.01 11.16 4.24
CA ASP A 60 5.16 11.55 5.63
C ASP A 60 4.83 10.39 6.59
N MET A 61 3.75 9.66 6.32
CA MET A 61 3.36 8.50 7.12
C MET A 61 4.42 7.38 7.04
N THR A 62 4.99 7.14 5.86
CA THR A 62 6.06 6.14 5.69
C THR A 62 7.33 6.54 6.45
N ARG A 63 7.72 7.82 6.43
CA ARG A 63 8.87 8.31 7.25
C ARG A 63 8.62 8.03 8.73
N ARG A 64 7.46 8.40 9.26
CA ARG A 64 7.11 8.14 10.66
C ARG A 64 7.04 6.65 11.00
N LEU A 65 6.69 5.79 10.05
CA LEU A 65 6.74 4.35 10.19
C LEU A 65 8.19 3.88 10.37
N VAL A 66 9.09 4.33 9.50
CA VAL A 66 10.53 4.01 9.57
C VAL A 66 11.13 4.50 10.88
N ASP A 67 10.88 5.75 11.27
CA ASP A 67 11.45 6.37 12.47
C ASP A 67 11.08 5.64 13.77
N ARG A 68 9.86 5.08 13.85
CA ARG A 68 9.41 4.34 15.03
C ARG A 68 9.66 2.84 14.97
N HIS A 69 10.04 2.31 13.79
CA HIS A 69 10.19 0.87 13.60
C HIS A 69 11.33 0.31 14.44
N LYS A 70 11.03 -0.77 15.19
CA LYS A 70 11.97 -1.54 16.01
C LYS A 70 11.53 -2.99 16.05
N GLY A 71 12.46 -3.90 16.26
CA GLY A 71 12.17 -5.32 16.44
C GLY A 71 12.66 -6.18 15.29
N ILE A 72 12.19 -7.42 15.25
CA ILE A 72 12.69 -8.47 14.34
C ILE A 72 12.01 -8.47 12.96
N LEU A 73 10.85 -7.82 12.81
CA LEU A 73 10.14 -7.79 11.54
C LEU A 73 10.93 -6.92 10.55
N PRO A 74 11.28 -7.42 9.34
CA PRO A 74 11.99 -6.63 8.35
C PRO A 74 11.21 -5.36 7.96
N LEU A 75 11.93 -4.25 7.78
CA LEU A 75 11.32 -2.95 7.49
C LEU A 75 10.58 -2.94 6.15
N ASP A 76 11.11 -3.61 5.12
CA ASP A 76 10.48 -3.78 3.82
C ASP A 76 9.14 -4.54 3.90
N THR A 77 9.05 -5.52 4.79
CA THR A 77 7.80 -6.23 5.09
C THR A 77 6.78 -5.28 5.72
N VAL A 78 7.20 -4.47 6.69
CA VAL A 78 6.32 -3.46 7.31
C VAL A 78 5.86 -2.44 6.28
N GLU A 79 6.76 -1.96 5.43
CA GLU A 79 6.43 -1.04 4.33
C GLU A 79 5.38 -1.65 3.40
N SER A 80 5.57 -2.88 2.95
CA SER A 80 4.65 -3.61 2.06
C SER A 80 3.25 -3.72 2.67
N ILE A 81 3.14 -4.10 3.94
CA ILE A 81 1.85 -4.18 4.66
C ILE A 81 1.15 -2.82 4.63
N TRP A 82 1.87 -1.74 4.97
CA TRP A 82 1.28 -0.39 4.99
C TRP A 82 0.89 0.11 3.61
N ARG A 83 1.66 -0.20 2.56
CA ARG A 83 1.31 0.13 1.18
C ARG A 83 0.01 -0.55 0.76
N VAL A 84 -0.16 -1.84 1.06
CA VAL A 84 -1.41 -2.56 0.78
C VAL A 84 -2.59 -1.94 1.52
N ILE A 85 -2.44 -1.65 2.81
CA ILE A 85 -3.48 -1.01 3.62
C ILE A 85 -3.87 0.37 3.03
N ILE A 86 -2.89 1.22 2.72
CA ILE A 86 -3.13 2.57 2.19
C ILE A 86 -3.80 2.49 0.82
N SER A 87 -3.26 1.68 -0.08
CA SER A 87 -3.77 1.53 -1.43
C SER A 87 -5.20 1.00 -1.45
N THR A 88 -5.49 -0.02 -0.63
CA THR A 88 -6.84 -0.58 -0.50
C THR A 88 -7.84 0.48 0.00
N PHE A 89 -7.51 1.21 1.06
CA PHE A 89 -8.40 2.26 1.56
C PHE A 89 -8.50 3.48 0.63
N THR A 90 -7.47 3.76 -0.17
CA THR A 90 -7.55 4.77 -1.23
C THR A 90 -8.51 4.32 -2.33
N TYR A 91 -8.41 3.05 -2.75
CA TYR A 91 -9.32 2.44 -3.73
C TYR A 91 -10.78 2.42 -3.25
N VAL A 92 -11.02 2.07 -1.99
CA VAL A 92 -12.36 2.09 -1.39
C VAL A 92 -12.96 3.51 -1.39
N GLN A 93 -12.15 4.54 -1.17
CA GLN A 93 -12.61 5.94 -1.19
C GLN A 93 -12.94 6.44 -2.59
N ALA A 94 -12.14 6.07 -3.59
CA ALA A 94 -12.30 6.44 -4.98
C ALA A 94 -11.68 5.33 -5.85
N PRO A 95 -12.48 4.43 -6.42
CA PRO A 95 -11.99 3.35 -7.27
C PRO A 95 -11.14 3.87 -8.42
N PHE A 96 -10.04 3.18 -8.71
CA PHE A 96 -9.13 3.46 -9.81
C PHE A 96 -8.52 2.16 -10.33
N SER A 97 -8.01 2.18 -11.55
CA SER A 97 -7.24 1.08 -12.14
C SER A 97 -5.75 1.44 -12.21
N LEU A 98 -4.91 0.43 -12.20
CA LEU A 98 -3.46 0.54 -12.41
C LEU A 98 -3.13 0.06 -13.83
N HIS A 99 -2.84 1.00 -14.73
CA HIS A 99 -2.35 0.72 -16.07
C HIS A 99 -0.84 0.50 -16.03
N ALA A 100 -0.34 -0.60 -16.61
CA ALA A 100 1.06 -0.97 -16.47
C ALA A 100 1.70 -1.31 -17.82
N ASP A 101 2.88 -0.79 -18.08
CA ASP A 101 3.68 -1.09 -19.26
C ASP A 101 4.47 -2.38 -19.06
N LEU A 102 4.12 -3.42 -19.80
CA LEU A 102 4.79 -4.73 -19.77
C LEU A 102 5.88 -4.90 -20.85
N SER A 103 6.17 -3.87 -21.64
CA SER A 103 7.11 -3.97 -22.75
C SER A 103 8.54 -4.29 -22.34
N ALA A 104 8.94 -3.92 -21.12
CA ALA A 104 10.27 -4.21 -20.54
C ALA A 104 10.32 -5.54 -19.76
N GLY A 105 9.23 -6.27 -19.64
CA GLY A 105 9.12 -7.54 -18.91
C GLY A 105 7.95 -7.55 -17.93
N ASP A 106 7.22 -8.64 -17.90
CA ASP A 106 5.97 -8.79 -17.14
C ASP A 106 6.23 -8.95 -15.63
N ALA A 107 7.14 -9.85 -15.23
CA ALA A 107 7.32 -10.25 -13.83
C ALA A 107 7.66 -9.07 -12.92
N ALA A 108 8.69 -8.28 -13.22
CA ALA A 108 9.14 -7.17 -12.39
C ALA A 108 8.08 -6.07 -12.26
N ILE A 109 7.32 -5.80 -13.31
CA ILE A 109 6.24 -4.81 -13.29
C ILE A 109 5.07 -5.30 -12.44
N ARG A 110 4.70 -6.59 -12.55
CA ARG A 110 3.65 -7.17 -11.69
C ARG A 110 4.05 -7.21 -10.23
N ASP A 111 5.29 -7.60 -9.94
CA ASP A 111 5.80 -7.61 -8.56
C ASP A 111 5.78 -6.20 -7.96
N SER A 112 6.24 -5.20 -8.70
CA SER A 112 6.17 -3.79 -8.31
C SER A 112 4.71 -3.33 -8.08
N ALA A 113 3.81 -3.69 -8.99
CA ALA A 113 2.39 -3.37 -8.85
C ALA A 113 1.80 -4.01 -7.59
N ARG A 114 2.09 -5.29 -7.31
CA ARG A 114 1.58 -5.99 -6.13
C ARG A 114 2.20 -5.50 -4.83
N PHE A 115 3.47 -5.14 -4.84
CA PHE A 115 4.12 -4.53 -3.69
C PHE A 115 3.48 -3.19 -3.30
N HIS A 116 3.15 -2.32 -4.27
CA HIS A 116 2.64 -0.99 -4.01
C HIS A 116 1.11 -0.93 -3.85
N PHE A 117 0.35 -1.75 -4.56
CA PHE A 117 -1.10 -1.64 -4.67
C PHE A 117 -1.86 -2.88 -4.17
N GLY A 118 -1.15 -3.96 -3.83
CA GLY A 118 -1.77 -5.23 -3.44
C GLY A 118 -2.55 -5.87 -4.60
N PHE A 119 -3.57 -6.64 -4.28
CA PHE A 119 -4.39 -7.39 -5.24
C PHE A 119 -5.79 -6.80 -5.45
N THR A 120 -6.22 -5.87 -4.62
CA THR A 120 -7.55 -5.27 -4.67
C THR A 120 -7.70 -4.30 -5.84
N VAL A 121 -6.65 -3.54 -6.15
CA VAL A 121 -6.65 -2.57 -7.26
C VAL A 121 -6.58 -3.33 -8.60
N PRO A 122 -7.53 -3.07 -9.54
CA PRO A 122 -7.49 -3.67 -10.87
C PRO A 122 -6.20 -3.35 -11.62
N PHE A 123 -5.61 -4.36 -12.24
CA PHE A 123 -4.38 -4.27 -13.02
C PHE A 123 -4.70 -4.39 -14.50
N VAL A 124 -4.37 -3.36 -15.28
CA VAL A 124 -4.61 -3.28 -16.73
C VAL A 124 -3.27 -3.25 -17.48
N PRO A 125 -2.89 -4.36 -18.15
CA PRO A 125 -1.63 -4.43 -18.89
C PRO A 125 -1.68 -3.67 -20.20
N HIS A 126 -0.58 -3.01 -20.54
CA HIS A 126 -0.33 -2.35 -21.83
C HIS A 126 1.03 -2.73 -22.39
N MET A 127 1.22 -2.52 -23.69
CA MET A 127 2.51 -2.64 -24.35
C MET A 127 2.98 -1.23 -24.76
N GLY A 128 3.97 -0.72 -24.04
CA GLY A 128 4.56 0.60 -24.24
C GLY A 128 3.98 1.70 -23.33
N ALA A 129 4.87 2.57 -22.88
CA ALA A 129 4.55 3.66 -21.95
C ALA A 129 3.54 4.66 -22.54
N ALA A 130 3.56 4.92 -23.85
CA ALA A 130 2.61 5.81 -24.51
C ALA A 130 1.15 5.35 -24.33
N ASN A 131 0.89 4.04 -24.42
CA ASN A 131 -0.44 3.48 -24.20
C ASN A 131 -0.89 3.63 -22.74
N VAL A 132 0.04 3.50 -21.78
CA VAL A 132 -0.25 3.76 -20.36
C VAL A 132 -0.59 5.23 -20.14
N VAL A 133 0.20 6.16 -20.69
CA VAL A 133 -0.04 7.60 -20.57
C VAL A 133 -1.39 7.98 -21.17
N ALA A 134 -1.72 7.49 -22.38
CA ALA A 134 -3.02 7.74 -23.01
C ALA A 134 -4.17 7.24 -22.12
N ALA A 135 -4.11 5.98 -21.66
CA ALA A 135 -5.16 5.41 -20.81
C ALA A 135 -5.37 6.18 -19.50
N VAL A 136 -4.30 6.63 -18.86
CA VAL A 136 -4.38 7.43 -17.63
C VAL A 136 -4.93 8.84 -17.93
N SER A 137 -4.55 9.45 -19.05
CA SER A 137 -5.05 10.79 -19.45
C SER A 137 -6.54 10.80 -19.73
N ASP A 138 -7.08 9.70 -20.26
CA ASP A 138 -8.50 9.54 -20.57
C ASP A 138 -9.33 9.16 -19.32
N SER A 139 -8.70 8.88 -18.20
CA SER A 139 -9.35 8.42 -16.97
C SER A 139 -9.53 9.54 -15.93
N LYS A 140 -10.37 9.29 -14.93
CA LYS A 140 -10.57 10.20 -13.79
C LYS A 140 -9.95 9.62 -12.50
N GLY A 141 -8.65 9.39 -12.51
CA GLY A 141 -7.94 8.99 -11.28
C GLY A 141 -7.17 7.69 -11.35
N ASP A 142 -7.15 7.02 -12.50
CA ASP A 142 -6.30 5.85 -12.75
C ASP A 142 -4.82 6.22 -12.66
N ARG A 143 -3.98 5.21 -12.51
CA ARG A 143 -2.54 5.40 -12.33
C ARG A 143 -1.77 4.59 -13.34
N GLY A 144 -0.61 5.14 -13.74
CA GLY A 144 0.33 4.48 -14.64
C GLY A 144 1.54 3.94 -13.89
N LEU A 145 1.96 2.75 -14.24
CA LEU A 145 3.22 2.15 -13.85
C LEU A 145 4.05 1.91 -15.10
N VAL A 146 5.15 2.65 -15.24
CA VAL A 146 6.06 2.57 -16.37
C VAL A 146 7.49 2.37 -15.87
N PRO A 147 8.35 1.64 -16.61
CA PRO A 147 9.77 1.55 -16.26
C PRO A 147 10.42 2.93 -16.21
N ALA A 148 11.24 3.19 -15.18
CA ALA A 148 11.97 4.46 -15.04
C ALA A 148 12.96 4.68 -16.20
N PHE A 149 13.52 3.59 -16.72
CA PHE A 149 14.50 3.63 -17.80
C PHE A 149 13.85 3.08 -19.07
N ALA A 150 13.93 3.86 -20.14
CA ALA A 150 13.46 3.41 -21.45
C ALA A 150 14.27 2.19 -21.92
N VAL A 151 13.58 1.22 -22.54
CA VAL A 151 14.24 0.21 -23.35
C VAL A 151 14.93 0.92 -24.51
N ALA A 152 16.15 0.50 -24.85
CA ALA A 152 16.93 1.13 -25.92
C ALA A 152 16.08 1.29 -27.21
N GLY A 153 15.90 2.52 -27.67
CA GLY A 153 15.09 2.87 -28.84
C GLY A 153 13.65 3.34 -28.59
N ALA A 154 13.13 3.27 -27.37
CA ALA A 154 11.73 3.66 -27.08
C ALA A 154 11.51 5.15 -26.77
N GLY A 155 12.56 5.96 -26.70
CA GLY A 155 12.46 7.36 -26.24
C GLY A 155 12.13 7.49 -24.75
N THR A 156 12.07 8.72 -24.29
CA THR A 156 11.74 9.02 -22.89
C THR A 156 10.22 9.16 -22.75
N TRP A 157 9.58 8.33 -21.93
CA TRP A 157 8.12 8.32 -21.76
C TRP A 157 7.54 9.65 -21.28
N TRP A 158 8.34 10.49 -20.61
CA TRP A 158 7.92 11.82 -20.16
C TRP A 158 7.88 12.89 -21.27
N ASN A 159 8.20 12.53 -22.48
CA ASN A 159 8.05 13.35 -23.69
C ASN A 159 6.85 12.91 -24.56
N ALA A 160 6.07 11.94 -24.08
CA ALA A 160 4.91 11.42 -24.81
C ALA A 160 3.63 12.24 -24.57
#